data_27d7471af06020d020bceda552e1c32b
#
_entry.id   27d7471af06020d020bceda552e1c32b
#
_cell.length_a   1.000
_cell.length_b   1.000
_cell.length_c   1.000
_cell.angle_alpha   90.00
_cell.angle_beta   90.00
_cell.angle_gamma   90.00
#
_symmetry.space_group_name_H-M   'P 1'
#
loop_
_entity.id
_entity.type
_entity.pdbx_description
1 polymer ?
#
loop_
_entity_poly.entity_id
_entity_poly.type
_entity_poly.pdbx_seq_one_letter_code
_entity_poly.pdbx_strand_id
1 'polypeptide(L)' 'MKDYTPKQLKEAHERTKKITDYLIREGYAENTDMAGNIIMGMSEQWYNQILND' A
#
# COMPACT_ATOMS: atom_id res chain seq x y z
N MET A 1 22.60 3.91 -11.96
CA MET A 1 21.26 3.47 -11.62
C MET A 1 21.24 2.65 -10.35
N LYS A 2 20.28 2.87 -9.52
CA LYS A 2 20.23 2.22 -8.23
C LYS A 2 19.19 1.10 -8.23
N ASP A 3 19.63 -0.07 -7.85
CA ASP A 3 18.73 -1.22 -7.76
C ASP A 3 18.35 -1.45 -6.31
N TYR A 4 17.11 -1.86 -6.11
CA TYR A 4 16.67 -2.22 -4.77
C TYR A 4 17.25 -3.56 -4.39
N THR A 5 17.62 -3.68 -3.12
CA THR A 5 18.04 -4.98 -2.60
C THR A 5 16.81 -5.88 -2.47
N PRO A 6 17.00 -7.20 -2.45
CA PRO A 6 15.86 -8.10 -2.26
C PRO A 6 15.06 -7.80 -1.00
N LYS A 7 15.74 -7.40 0.06
CA LYS A 7 15.07 -7.04 1.30
C LYS A 7 14.18 -5.83 1.13
N GLN A 8 14.69 -4.80 0.43
CA GLN A 8 13.91 -3.59 0.21
C GLN A 8 12.69 -3.84 -0.66
N LEU A 9 12.84 -4.68 -1.68
CA LEU A 9 11.72 -5.03 -2.53
C LEU A 9 10.64 -5.77 -1.75
N LYS A 10 11.04 -6.67 -0.87
CA LYS A 10 10.10 -7.42 -0.06
C LYS A 10 9.35 -6.51 0.89
N GLU A 11 10.06 -5.57 1.53
CA GLU A 11 9.42 -4.66 2.46
C GLU A 11 8.43 -3.74 1.76
N ALA A 12 8.78 -3.24 0.58
CA ALA A 12 7.88 -2.39 -0.18
C ALA A 12 6.63 -3.16 -0.59
N HIS A 13 6.80 -4.41 -1.01
CA HIS A 13 5.68 -5.24 -1.41
C HIS A 13 4.75 -5.51 -0.22
N GLU A 14 5.31 -5.79 0.94
CA GLU A 14 4.51 -6.08 2.13
C GLU A 14 3.72 -4.86 2.58
N ARG A 15 4.31 -3.67 2.49
CA ARG A 15 3.59 -2.45 2.84
C ARG A 15 2.43 -2.20 1.89
N THR A 16 2.67 -2.36 0.59
CA THR A 16 1.62 -2.18 -0.40
C THR A 16 0.50 -3.18 -0.18
N LYS A 17 0.85 -4.42 0.11
CA LYS A 17 -0.16 -5.45 0.35
C LYS A 17 -0.99 -5.12 1.59
N LYS A 18 -0.35 -4.64 2.64
CA LYS A 18 -1.06 -4.28 3.87
C LYS A 18 -2.09 -3.19 3.60
N ILE A 19 -1.69 -2.18 2.85
CA ILE A 19 -2.59 -1.08 2.54
C ILE A 19 -3.72 -1.54 1.62
N THR A 20 -3.39 -2.35 0.62
CA THR A 20 -4.39 -2.90 -0.28
C THR A 20 -5.43 -3.70 0.50
N ASP A 21 -4.98 -4.59 1.38
CA ASP A 21 -5.89 -5.41 2.17
C ASP A 21 -6.76 -4.54 3.07
N TYR A 22 -6.18 -3.50 3.66
CA TYR A 22 -6.92 -2.58 4.50
C TYR A 22 -8.04 -1.89 3.72
N LEU A 23 -7.71 -1.37 2.54
CA LEU A 23 -8.68 -0.65 1.74
C LEU A 23 -9.84 -1.54 1.31
N ILE A 24 -9.55 -2.78 0.98
CA ILE A 24 -10.58 -3.71 0.57
C ILE A 24 -11.44 -4.12 1.77
N ARG A 25 -10.81 -4.38 2.90
CA ARG A 25 -11.53 -4.81 4.09
C ARG A 25 -12.45 -3.72 4.61
N GLU A 26 -11.99 -2.47 4.55
CA GLU A 26 -12.78 -1.36 5.07
C GLU A 26 -13.80 -0.84 4.07
N GLY A 27 -13.81 -1.38 2.86
CA GLY A 27 -14.79 -1.00 1.88
C GLY A 27 -14.43 0.20 1.02
N TYR A 28 -13.19 0.69 1.13
CA TYR A 28 -12.75 1.79 0.28
C TYR A 28 -12.51 1.33 -1.15
N ALA A 29 -12.16 0.08 -1.33
CA ALA A 29 -11.88 -0.49 -2.64
C ALA A 29 -12.57 -1.84 -2.75
N GLU A 30 -13.04 -2.17 -3.96
CA GLU A 30 -13.70 -3.45 -4.19
C GLU A 30 -12.71 -4.53 -4.63
N ASN A 31 -11.57 -4.12 -5.17
CA ASN A 31 -10.57 -5.06 -5.65
C ASN A 31 -9.19 -4.40 -5.62
N THR A 32 -8.18 -5.18 -6.01
CA THR A 32 -6.81 -4.68 -5.95
C THR A 32 -6.55 -3.54 -6.92
N ASP A 33 -7.21 -3.52 -8.07
CA ASP A 33 -7.02 -2.44 -9.02
C ASP A 33 -7.52 -1.12 -8.45
N MET A 34 -8.68 -1.14 -7.82
CA MET A 34 -9.22 0.06 -7.19
C MET A 34 -8.35 0.51 -6.02
N ALA A 35 -7.87 -0.45 -5.24
CA ALA A 35 -6.97 -0.14 -4.13
C ALA A 35 -5.69 0.54 -4.64
N GLY A 36 -5.15 0.05 -5.75
CA GLY A 36 -3.96 0.65 -6.34
C GLY A 36 -4.19 2.09 -6.75
N ASN A 37 -5.36 2.38 -7.33
CA ASN A 37 -5.69 3.75 -7.71
C ASN A 37 -5.79 4.65 -6.49
N ILE A 38 -6.39 4.15 -5.41
CA ILE A 38 -6.49 4.93 -4.17
C ILE A 38 -5.10 5.20 -3.60
N ILE A 39 -4.24 4.19 -3.60
CA ILE A 39 -2.89 4.35 -3.08
C ILE A 39 -2.13 5.44 -3.85
N MET A 40 -2.30 5.49 -5.16
CA MET A 40 -1.62 6.48 -5.98
C MET A 40 -2.04 7.90 -5.63
N GLY A 41 -3.29 8.09 -5.20
CA GLY A 41 -3.78 9.41 -4.83
C GLY A 41 -3.83 9.66 -3.33
N MET A 42 -3.36 8.70 -2.54
CA MET A 42 -3.44 8.76 -1.10
C MET A 42 -2.42 9.75 -0.52
N SER A 43 -2.83 10.48 0.52
CA SER A 43 -1.89 11.36 1.20
C SER A 43 -0.89 10.53 2.00
N GLU A 44 0.30 11.09 2.17
CA GLU A 44 1.35 10.42 2.93
C GLU A 44 0.91 10.21 4.38
N GLN A 45 0.17 11.16 4.91
CA GLN A 45 -0.30 11.07 6.29
C GLN A 45 -1.24 9.88 6.47
N TRP A 46 -2.19 9.70 5.56
CA TRP A 46 -3.12 8.59 5.63
C TRP A 46 -2.39 7.26 5.43
N TYR A 47 -1.47 7.24 4.49
CA TYR A 47 -0.66 6.05 4.21
C TYR A 47 0.06 5.60 5.48
N ASN A 48 0.69 6.55 6.17
CA ASN A 48 1.41 6.23 7.40
C ASN A 48 0.48 5.77 8.52
N GLN A 49 -0.71 6.33 8.59
CA GLN A 49 -1.67 5.91 9.60
C GLN A 49 -2.08 4.44 9.41
N ILE A 50 -2.29 4.05 8.17
CA ILE A 50 -2.65 2.67 7.88
C ILE A 50 -1.52 1.73 8.26
N LEU A 51 -0.29 2.10 7.96
CA LEU A 51 0.86 1.26 8.27
C LEU A 51 1.10 1.14 9.77
N ASN A 52 0.74 2.16 10.54
CA ASN A 52 0.95 2.15 11.98
C ASN A 52 -0.19 1.49 12.75
N ASP A 53 -1.23 1.16 12.07
CA ASP A 53 -2.37 0.48 12.69
C ASP A 53 -2.13 -1.06 12.77
#